data_af55e00c25a1fd233ca4981acd38e416
#
_entry.id   af55e00c25a1fd233ca4981acd38e416
#
_cell.length_a   1.000
_cell.length_b   1.000
_cell.length_c   1.000
_cell.angle_alpha   90.00
_cell.angle_beta   90.00
_cell.angle_gamma   90.00
#
_symmetry.space_group_name_H-M   'P 1'
#
loop_
_entity.id
_entity.type
_entity.pdbx_description
1 polymer ?
#
loop_
_entity_poly.entity_id
_entity_poly.type
_entity_poly.pdbx_seq_one_letter_code
_entity_poly.pdbx_strand_id
1 'polypeptide(L)'
;LAPLKTVVPYTILVDRQSGYAETIKGLAPGALTQDNAIAQAAIVQYVIARETFDASDLRANYEKTALWSDGPTRAAYRHLFQKGNPDSPLTRYPATTIVSTTVKSVTMPRTGSATVRFDTIRHDQGAAGGERRSWTAVIDYRFSGAPMRMEDRFVNPLGFQVTHYRRDAEDTAPTPVQFDSALGVPTR
;
A
#
# COMPACT_ATOMS: atom_id res chain seq x y z
N LEU A 1 -6.30 -26.72 -40.56
CA LEU A 1 -6.51 -25.87 -39.39
C LEU A 1 -5.16 -25.53 -38.80
N ALA A 2 -4.67 -24.30 -39.03
CA ALA A 2 -3.42 -23.81 -38.45
C ALA A 2 -3.68 -23.34 -37.01
N PRO A 3 -2.78 -23.60 -36.04
CA PRO A 3 -2.96 -23.14 -34.69
C PRO A 3 -2.83 -21.61 -34.61
N LEU A 4 -3.80 -20.95 -34.00
CA LEU A 4 -3.77 -19.52 -33.70
C LEU A 4 -2.56 -19.21 -32.79
N LYS A 5 -1.65 -18.40 -33.29
CA LYS A 5 -0.53 -17.90 -32.56
C LYS A 5 -1.02 -16.82 -31.56
N THR A 6 -1.07 -17.15 -30.30
CA THR A 6 -1.40 -16.17 -29.22
C THR A 6 -0.18 -15.26 -29.02
N VAL A 7 -0.31 -13.98 -29.35
CA VAL A 7 0.71 -12.96 -29.07
C VAL A 7 0.45 -12.43 -27.65
N VAL A 8 1.39 -12.69 -26.74
CA VAL A 8 1.35 -12.13 -25.39
C VAL A 8 2.20 -10.85 -25.39
N PRO A 9 1.59 -9.66 -25.21
CA PRO A 9 2.36 -8.43 -25.13
C PRO A 9 3.14 -8.38 -23.82
N TYR A 10 4.44 -8.10 -23.89
CA TYR A 10 5.29 -7.82 -22.74
C TYR A 10 5.52 -6.32 -22.67
N THR A 11 5.28 -5.73 -21.50
CA THR A 11 5.70 -4.35 -21.20
C THR A 11 7.05 -4.40 -20.50
N ILE A 12 8.08 -3.85 -21.10
CA ILE A 12 9.40 -3.70 -20.49
C ILE A 12 9.48 -2.28 -19.94
N LEU A 13 9.60 -2.16 -18.62
CA LEU A 13 9.95 -0.89 -17.97
C LEU A 13 11.49 -0.84 -17.87
N VAL A 14 12.08 0.09 -18.61
CA VAL A 14 13.52 0.37 -18.50
C VAL A 14 13.69 1.57 -17.61
N ASP A 15 14.29 1.38 -16.45
CA ASP A 15 14.75 2.49 -15.62
C ASP A 15 15.93 3.15 -16.32
N ARG A 16 15.74 4.39 -16.77
CA ARG A 16 16.77 5.16 -17.50
C ARG A 16 17.97 5.54 -16.65
N GLN A 17 17.90 5.39 -15.33
CA GLN A 17 18.96 5.82 -14.44
C GLN A 17 19.87 4.66 -13.99
N SER A 18 19.35 3.43 -13.92
CA SER A 18 20.11 2.25 -13.48
C SER A 18 20.38 1.25 -14.61
N GLY A 19 19.73 1.39 -15.76
CA GLY A 19 19.84 0.43 -16.88
C GLY A 19 19.18 -0.93 -16.60
N TYR A 20 18.48 -1.05 -15.47
CA TYR A 20 17.81 -2.29 -15.09
C TYR A 20 16.51 -2.45 -15.87
N ALA A 21 16.42 -3.51 -16.67
CA ALA A 21 15.21 -3.85 -17.40
C ALA A 21 14.43 -4.91 -16.62
N GLU A 22 13.30 -4.52 -16.01
CA GLU A 22 12.38 -5.45 -15.38
C GLU A 22 11.25 -5.79 -16.34
N THR A 23 11.12 -7.07 -16.69
CA THR A 23 9.99 -7.54 -17.47
C THR A 23 8.78 -7.64 -16.57
N ILE A 24 7.93 -6.62 -16.57
CA ILE A 24 6.62 -6.72 -15.94
C ILE A 24 5.76 -7.58 -16.88
N LYS A 25 5.53 -8.83 -16.52
CA LYS A 25 4.40 -9.58 -17.09
C LYS A 25 3.14 -8.83 -16.67
N GLY A 26 2.61 -8.02 -17.58
CA GLY A 26 1.26 -7.51 -17.42
C GLY A 26 0.36 -8.72 -17.17
N LEU A 27 -0.35 -8.72 -16.05
CA LEU A 27 -1.38 -9.72 -15.79
C LEU A 27 -2.36 -9.65 -16.96
N ALA A 28 -2.36 -10.69 -17.81
CA ALA A 28 -3.36 -10.80 -18.87
C ALA A 28 -4.75 -10.73 -18.21
N PRO A 29 -5.68 -9.92 -18.74
CA PRO A 29 -7.07 -9.94 -18.28
C PRO A 29 -7.57 -11.38 -18.37
N GLY A 30 -7.92 -12.01 -17.24
CA GLY A 30 -8.34 -13.41 -17.17
C GLY A 30 -7.42 -14.34 -16.35
N ALA A 31 -6.23 -13.89 -15.95
CA ALA A 31 -5.33 -14.70 -15.10
C ALA A 31 -5.60 -14.57 -13.59
N LEU A 32 -6.44 -13.60 -13.16
CA LEU A 32 -6.85 -13.44 -11.77
C LEU A 32 -8.08 -14.32 -11.50
N THR A 33 -7.92 -15.28 -10.59
CA THR A 33 -9.09 -15.94 -10.01
C THR A 33 -9.86 -14.94 -9.16
N GLN A 34 -11.15 -15.18 -8.93
CA GLN A 34 -11.97 -14.31 -8.08
C GLN A 34 -11.34 -14.14 -6.68
N ASP A 35 -10.81 -15.19 -6.10
CA ASP A 35 -10.14 -15.17 -4.79
C ASP A 35 -8.89 -14.28 -4.80
N ASN A 36 -8.11 -14.34 -5.87
CA ASN A 36 -6.92 -13.48 -6.03
C ASN A 36 -7.31 -12.01 -6.19
N ALA A 37 -8.37 -11.71 -6.92
CA ALA A 37 -8.85 -10.33 -7.08
C ALA A 37 -9.34 -9.74 -5.74
N ILE A 38 -10.06 -10.54 -4.95
CA ILE A 38 -10.51 -10.16 -3.61
C ILE A 38 -9.32 -9.92 -2.68
N ALA A 39 -8.35 -10.83 -2.68
CA ALA A 39 -7.15 -10.69 -1.87
C ALA A 39 -6.35 -9.45 -2.27
N GLN A 40 -6.17 -9.22 -3.57
CA GLN A 40 -5.49 -8.04 -4.09
C GLN A 40 -6.18 -6.74 -3.66
N ALA A 41 -7.50 -6.67 -3.76
CA ALA A 41 -8.27 -5.51 -3.33
C ALA A 41 -8.10 -5.24 -1.82
N ALA A 42 -8.13 -6.28 -0.98
CA ALA A 42 -7.92 -6.17 0.45
C ALA A 42 -6.49 -5.69 0.78
N ILE A 43 -5.48 -6.24 0.10
CA ILE A 43 -4.07 -5.84 0.27
C ILE A 43 -3.88 -4.36 -0.07
N VAL A 44 -4.41 -3.90 -1.21
CA VAL A 44 -4.33 -2.49 -1.63
C VAL A 44 -4.95 -1.58 -0.58
N GLN A 45 -6.16 -1.90 -0.11
CA GLN A 45 -6.83 -1.11 0.92
C GLN A 45 -6.09 -1.13 2.27
N TYR A 46 -5.47 -2.26 2.63
CA TYR A 46 -4.66 -2.35 3.84
C TYR A 46 -3.45 -1.43 3.76
N VAL A 47 -2.70 -1.48 2.65
CA VAL A 47 -1.51 -0.63 2.47
C VAL A 47 -1.89 0.85 2.49
N ILE A 48 -2.95 1.25 1.80
CA ILE A 48 -3.43 2.63 1.81
C ILE A 48 -3.79 3.06 3.24
N ALA A 49 -4.58 2.29 3.97
CA ALA A 49 -4.98 2.63 5.34
C ALA A 49 -3.79 2.71 6.30
N ARG A 50 -2.80 1.84 6.11
CA ARG A 50 -1.61 1.77 6.97
C ARG A 50 -0.62 2.89 6.75
N GLU A 51 -0.41 3.29 5.50
CA GLU A 51 0.68 4.18 5.10
C GLU A 51 0.24 5.62 4.87
N THR A 52 -1.06 5.87 4.77
CA THR A 52 -1.62 7.22 4.68
C THR A 52 -1.66 7.88 6.06
N PHE A 53 -1.26 9.14 6.11
CA PHE A 53 -1.41 9.99 7.28
C PHE A 53 -2.18 11.25 6.89
N ASP A 54 -3.34 11.41 7.49
CA ASP A 54 -4.17 12.61 7.46
C ASP A 54 -4.86 12.68 8.81
N ALA A 55 -4.72 13.78 9.51
CA ALA A 55 -5.30 13.94 10.85
C ALA A 55 -6.82 13.75 10.87
N SER A 56 -7.50 14.06 9.76
CA SER A 56 -8.96 13.89 9.62
C SER A 56 -9.40 12.43 9.57
N ASP A 57 -8.61 11.57 8.93
CA ASP A 57 -8.94 10.16 8.69
C ASP A 57 -8.13 9.19 9.55
N LEU A 58 -7.21 9.71 10.34
CA LEU A 58 -6.23 8.91 11.09
C LEU A 58 -6.89 7.83 11.96
N ARG A 59 -7.98 8.18 12.65
CA ARG A 59 -8.68 7.24 13.53
C ARG A 59 -9.28 6.08 12.73
N ALA A 60 -9.97 6.37 11.64
CA ALA A 60 -10.59 5.36 10.79
C ALA A 60 -9.55 4.43 10.16
N ASN A 61 -8.45 4.99 9.66
CA ASN A 61 -7.33 4.24 9.11
C ASN A 61 -6.62 3.38 10.16
N TYR A 62 -6.43 3.91 11.37
CA TYR A 62 -5.85 3.16 12.49
C TYR A 62 -6.72 1.97 12.89
N GLU A 63 -8.02 2.18 13.10
CA GLU A 63 -8.97 1.14 13.49
C GLU A 63 -9.05 0.04 12.41
N LYS A 64 -9.14 0.43 11.13
CA LYS A 64 -9.14 -0.51 10.00
C LYS A 64 -7.86 -1.33 9.94
N THR A 65 -6.71 -0.68 10.00
CA THR A 65 -5.40 -1.38 9.95
C THR A 65 -5.25 -2.34 11.13
N ALA A 66 -5.64 -1.93 12.34
CA ALA A 66 -5.59 -2.78 13.52
C ALA A 66 -6.55 -3.98 13.41
N LEU A 67 -7.76 -3.77 12.88
CA LEU A 67 -8.74 -4.84 12.65
C LEU A 67 -8.22 -5.86 11.62
N TRP A 68 -7.59 -5.39 10.56
CA TRP A 68 -7.07 -6.20 9.46
C TRP A 68 -5.67 -6.76 9.73
N SER A 69 -5.11 -6.57 10.91
CA SER A 69 -3.84 -7.13 11.35
C SER A 69 -4.08 -8.26 12.36
N ASP A 70 -3.24 -9.27 12.31
CA ASP A 70 -3.24 -10.38 13.27
C ASP A 70 -2.25 -10.12 14.41
N GLY A 71 -2.45 -10.76 15.53
CA GLY A 71 -1.58 -10.93 16.69
C GLY A 71 -0.35 -10.00 16.76
N PRO A 72 0.84 -10.50 16.43
CA PRO A 72 2.08 -9.71 16.50
C PRO A 72 2.09 -8.49 15.59
N THR A 73 1.52 -8.60 14.37
CA THR A 73 1.45 -7.48 13.42
C THR A 73 0.56 -6.35 13.95
N ARG A 74 -0.55 -6.69 14.58
CA ARG A 74 -1.43 -5.73 15.26
C ARG A 74 -0.73 -5.09 16.45
N ALA A 75 -0.02 -5.89 17.26
CA ALA A 75 0.71 -5.37 18.41
C ALA A 75 1.81 -4.39 17.99
N ALA A 76 2.61 -4.73 16.97
CA ALA A 76 3.64 -3.85 16.41
C ALA A 76 3.04 -2.55 15.84
N TYR A 77 1.91 -2.64 15.14
CA TYR A 77 1.23 -1.44 14.62
C TYR A 77 0.71 -0.55 15.74
N ARG A 78 0.09 -1.12 16.78
CA ARG A 78 -0.35 -0.35 17.96
C ARG A 78 0.81 0.30 18.70
N HIS A 79 1.93 -0.42 18.84
CA HIS A 79 3.14 0.10 19.46
C HIS A 79 3.68 1.33 18.71
N LEU A 80 3.59 1.35 17.38
CA LEU A 80 3.99 2.50 16.57
C LEU A 80 3.25 3.78 16.98
N PHE A 81 1.97 3.69 17.38
CA PHE A 81 1.16 4.82 17.79
C PHE A 81 1.15 5.10 19.30
N GLN A 82 1.97 4.39 20.08
CA GLN A 82 2.07 4.66 21.52
C GLN A 82 2.71 6.03 21.80
N LYS A 83 2.21 6.67 22.84
CA LYS A 83 2.76 7.95 23.32
C LYS A 83 4.23 7.78 23.68
N GLY A 84 5.07 8.67 23.19
CA GLY A 84 6.51 8.64 23.43
C GLY A 84 7.32 7.80 22.44
N ASN A 85 6.69 7.11 21.48
CA ASN A 85 7.42 6.45 20.41
C ASN A 85 7.94 7.51 19.42
N PRO A 86 9.27 7.65 19.22
CA PRO A 86 9.85 8.64 18.31
C PRO A 86 9.50 8.38 16.85
N ASP A 87 9.23 7.12 16.49
CA ASP A 87 8.85 6.72 15.13
C ASP A 87 7.37 6.89 14.85
N SER A 88 6.59 7.29 15.85
CA SER A 88 5.15 7.51 15.67
C SER A 88 4.87 8.59 14.63
N PRO A 89 3.96 8.35 13.68
CA PRO A 89 3.51 9.41 12.77
C PRO A 89 2.98 10.64 13.51
N LEU A 90 2.36 10.44 14.69
CA LEU A 90 1.87 11.51 15.55
C LEU A 90 3.00 12.39 16.13
N THR A 91 4.19 11.83 16.29
CA THR A 91 5.38 12.56 16.77
C THR A 91 6.13 13.21 15.60
N ARG A 92 6.18 12.50 14.47
CA ARG A 92 6.98 12.90 13.29
C ARG A 92 6.30 13.94 12.43
N TYR A 93 4.96 13.96 12.39
CA TYR A 93 4.20 14.81 11.48
C TYR A 93 3.35 15.83 12.25
N PRO A 94 3.46 17.13 11.95
CA PRO A 94 2.47 18.13 12.34
C PRO A 94 1.06 17.74 11.87
N ALA A 95 0.04 18.24 12.54
CA ALA A 95 -1.36 17.98 12.14
C ALA A 95 -1.73 18.52 10.75
N THR A 96 -0.93 19.44 10.22
CA THR A 96 -1.07 20.01 8.87
C THR A 96 -0.41 19.16 7.78
N THR A 97 0.36 18.13 8.17
CA THR A 97 0.99 17.22 7.21
C THR A 97 -0.03 16.22 6.69
N ILE A 98 -0.02 16.02 5.38
CA ILE A 98 -0.73 14.94 4.70
C ILE A 98 0.31 14.03 4.05
N VAL A 99 0.18 12.72 4.26
CA VAL A 99 0.91 11.70 3.53
C VAL A 99 -0.10 10.87 2.76
N SER A 100 -0.14 11.04 1.46
CA SER A 100 -0.99 10.25 0.57
C SER A 100 -0.24 9.01 0.07
N THR A 101 -0.96 7.91 -0.15
CA THR A 101 -0.39 6.63 -0.59
C THR A 101 -1.03 6.20 -1.91
N THR A 102 -0.18 5.86 -2.87
CA THR A 102 -0.61 5.34 -4.18
C THR A 102 0.07 4.01 -4.45
N VAL A 103 -0.72 2.94 -4.56
CA VAL A 103 -0.21 1.61 -4.91
C VAL A 103 0.06 1.54 -6.40
N LYS A 104 1.27 1.11 -6.78
CA LYS A 104 1.74 0.97 -8.17
C LYS A 104 1.55 -0.44 -8.70
N SER A 105 1.88 -1.45 -7.89
CA SER A 105 1.73 -2.84 -8.28
C SER A 105 1.56 -3.76 -7.08
N VAL A 106 0.86 -4.86 -7.30
CA VAL A 106 0.74 -5.97 -6.35
C VAL A 106 1.12 -7.24 -7.08
N THR A 107 2.12 -7.93 -6.59
CA THR A 107 2.55 -9.25 -7.09
C THR A 107 2.29 -10.28 -6.01
N MET A 108 1.56 -11.34 -6.35
CA MET A 108 1.26 -12.45 -5.44
C MET A 108 2.01 -13.70 -5.92
N PRO A 109 3.23 -13.96 -5.41
CA PRO A 109 4.06 -15.08 -5.88
C PRO A 109 3.50 -16.43 -5.45
N ARG A 110 2.72 -16.44 -4.37
CA ARG A 110 2.01 -17.61 -3.83
C ARG A 110 0.79 -17.17 -3.02
N THR A 111 -0.13 -18.10 -2.78
CA THR A 111 -1.27 -17.85 -1.90
C THR A 111 -0.79 -17.45 -0.51
N GLY A 112 -1.39 -16.41 0.06
CA GLY A 112 -1.07 -15.91 1.40
C GLY A 112 0.16 -15.00 1.48
N SER A 113 0.80 -14.64 0.34
CA SER A 113 1.94 -13.74 0.31
C SER A 113 1.83 -12.76 -0.86
N ALA A 114 2.20 -11.51 -0.64
CA ALA A 114 2.21 -10.47 -1.64
C ALA A 114 3.42 -9.54 -1.49
N THR A 115 3.88 -9.02 -2.61
CA THR A 115 4.82 -7.90 -2.68
C THR A 115 4.08 -6.71 -3.30
N VAL A 116 4.10 -5.58 -2.61
CA VAL A 116 3.39 -4.36 -3.01
C VAL A 116 4.39 -3.23 -3.20
N ARG A 117 4.40 -2.63 -4.38
CA ARG A 117 5.14 -1.39 -4.64
C ARG A 117 4.18 -0.21 -4.57
N PHE A 118 4.56 0.82 -3.85
CA PHE A 118 3.73 2.01 -3.66
C PHE A 118 4.58 3.24 -3.42
N ASP A 119 3.99 4.40 -3.71
CA ASP A 119 4.57 5.69 -3.39
C ASP A 119 3.81 6.32 -2.23
N THR A 120 4.54 7.02 -1.38
CA THR A 120 3.97 8.00 -0.46
C THR A 120 4.39 9.39 -0.90
N ILE A 121 3.44 10.35 -0.86
CA ILE A 121 3.72 11.75 -1.11
C ILE A 121 3.36 12.51 0.16
N ARG A 122 4.38 13.07 0.79
CA ARG A 122 4.21 13.95 1.95
C ARG A 122 4.15 15.38 1.49
N HIS A 123 3.19 16.14 1.99
CA HIS A 123 3.16 17.59 1.89
C HIS A 123 2.50 18.20 3.12
N ASP A 124 2.86 19.43 3.43
CA ASP A 124 2.21 20.21 4.46
C ASP A 124 1.12 21.08 3.81
N GLN A 125 -0.01 21.22 4.48
CA GLN A 125 -1.13 22.00 3.96
C GLN A 125 -0.69 23.45 3.69
N GLY A 126 -0.95 23.93 2.47
CA GLY A 126 -0.53 25.26 2.01
C GLY A 126 0.90 25.31 1.46
N ALA A 127 1.67 24.25 1.48
CA ALA A 127 2.98 24.18 0.85
C ALA A 127 2.85 24.00 -0.68
N ALA A 128 3.71 24.69 -1.45
CA ALA A 128 3.76 24.56 -2.90
C ALA A 128 4.47 23.27 -3.36
N GLY A 129 5.18 22.61 -2.49
CA GLY A 129 5.94 21.40 -2.79
C GLY A 129 5.80 20.32 -1.72
N GLY A 130 6.29 19.13 -2.03
CA GLY A 130 6.28 17.98 -1.15
C GLY A 130 7.41 17.01 -1.48
N GLU A 131 7.34 15.84 -0.87
CA GLU A 131 8.33 14.79 -1.01
C GLU A 131 7.67 13.48 -1.39
N ARG A 132 8.11 12.86 -2.48
CA ARG A 132 7.74 11.49 -2.86
C ARG A 132 8.79 10.52 -2.37
N ARG A 133 8.35 9.38 -1.86
CA ARG A 133 9.20 8.25 -1.55
C ARG A 133 8.56 6.96 -2.06
N SER A 134 9.38 6.13 -2.71
CA SER A 134 8.96 4.83 -3.23
C SER A 134 9.30 3.72 -2.24
N TRP A 135 8.41 2.75 -2.12
CA TRP A 135 8.47 1.66 -1.15
C TRP A 135 8.12 0.33 -1.77
N THR A 136 8.77 -0.71 -1.29
CA THR A 136 8.36 -2.10 -1.49
C THR A 136 7.96 -2.70 -0.14
N ALA A 137 6.73 -3.24 -0.03
CA ALA A 137 6.29 -3.98 1.13
C ALA A 137 6.13 -5.46 0.82
N VAL A 138 6.57 -6.30 1.75
CA VAL A 138 6.29 -7.73 1.78
C VAL A 138 5.20 -7.97 2.82
N ILE A 139 4.14 -8.67 2.40
CA ILE A 139 2.93 -8.89 3.18
C ILE A 139 2.60 -10.38 3.16
N ASP A 140 2.51 -11.00 4.34
CA ASP A 140 1.86 -12.29 4.47
C ASP A 140 0.47 -12.09 5.05
N TYR A 141 -0.51 -12.80 4.50
CA TYR A 141 -1.91 -12.62 4.85
C TYR A 141 -2.66 -13.96 4.85
N ARG A 142 -3.82 -13.96 5.49
CA ARG A 142 -4.78 -15.08 5.48
C ARG A 142 -6.20 -14.53 5.54
N PHE A 143 -7.16 -15.38 5.23
CA PHE A 143 -8.56 -15.17 5.57
C PHE A 143 -8.91 -16.01 6.80
N SER A 144 -9.48 -15.38 7.81
CA SER A 144 -9.82 -16.02 9.08
C SER A 144 -11.32 -16.29 9.14
N GLY A 145 -11.70 -17.55 9.37
CA GLY A 145 -13.08 -17.93 9.68
C GLY A 145 -13.48 -17.71 11.15
N ALA A 146 -12.63 -17.06 11.95
CA ALA A 146 -12.92 -16.81 13.36
C ALA A 146 -14.18 -15.94 13.57
N PRO A 147 -14.93 -16.15 14.65
CA PRO A 147 -16.05 -15.29 15.00
C PRO A 147 -15.61 -13.82 15.11
N MET A 148 -16.44 -12.93 14.58
CA MET A 148 -16.20 -11.50 14.52
C MET A 148 -17.48 -10.76 14.91
N ARG A 149 -17.34 -9.59 15.54
CA ARG A 149 -18.48 -8.71 15.86
C ARG A 149 -19.15 -8.27 14.54
N MET A 150 -20.45 -8.03 14.57
CA MET A 150 -21.20 -7.67 13.37
C MET A 150 -20.67 -6.38 12.74
N GLU A 151 -20.33 -5.39 13.54
CA GLU A 151 -19.77 -4.11 13.08
C GLU A 151 -18.41 -4.29 12.38
N ASP A 152 -17.57 -5.17 12.92
CA ASP A 152 -16.26 -5.49 12.32
C ASP A 152 -16.43 -6.23 10.99
N ARG A 153 -17.50 -7.06 10.88
CA ARG A 153 -17.81 -7.81 9.67
C ARG A 153 -18.24 -6.91 8.51
N PHE A 154 -18.83 -5.75 8.76
CA PHE A 154 -19.14 -4.77 7.71
C PHE A 154 -17.85 -4.17 7.10
N VAL A 155 -16.81 -4.03 7.90
CA VAL A 155 -15.50 -3.51 7.45
C VAL A 155 -14.61 -4.63 6.90
N ASN A 156 -14.72 -5.84 7.45
CA ASN A 156 -13.89 -6.99 7.10
C ASN A 156 -14.75 -8.26 6.90
N PRO A 157 -15.58 -8.32 5.85
CA PRO A 157 -16.58 -9.38 5.68
C PRO A 157 -15.97 -10.78 5.55
N LEU A 158 -14.77 -10.88 5.00
CA LEU A 158 -14.08 -12.14 4.74
C LEU A 158 -13.05 -12.50 5.82
N GLY A 159 -12.88 -11.67 6.85
CA GLY A 159 -11.88 -11.90 7.88
C GLY A 159 -10.44 -11.83 7.38
N PHE A 160 -10.15 -10.92 6.44
CA PHE A 160 -8.80 -10.67 5.95
C PHE A 160 -7.88 -10.25 7.10
N GLN A 161 -6.72 -10.89 7.23
CA GLN A 161 -5.74 -10.58 8.27
C GLN A 161 -4.33 -10.63 7.72
N VAL A 162 -3.59 -9.56 7.93
CA VAL A 162 -2.15 -9.48 7.67
C VAL A 162 -1.42 -10.04 8.88
N THR A 163 -0.64 -11.09 8.65
CA THR A 163 0.14 -11.81 9.66
C THR A 163 1.59 -11.34 9.73
N HIS A 164 2.10 -10.78 8.64
CA HIS A 164 3.41 -10.15 8.57
C HIS A 164 3.37 -8.93 7.65
N TYR A 165 4.03 -7.86 8.05
CA TYR A 165 4.20 -6.65 7.26
C TYR A 165 5.60 -6.08 7.46
N ARG A 166 6.32 -5.92 6.37
CA ARG A 166 7.61 -5.23 6.34
C ARG A 166 7.66 -4.36 5.09
N ARG A 167 8.16 -3.13 5.22
CA ARG A 167 8.44 -2.26 4.08
C ARG A 167 9.89 -1.81 4.08
N ASP A 168 10.43 -1.66 2.89
CA ASP A 168 11.76 -1.12 2.65
C ASP A 168 11.64 0.03 1.64
N ALA A 169 12.46 1.09 1.82
CA ALA A 169 12.50 2.18 0.85
C ALA A 169 13.24 1.71 -0.41
N GLU A 170 12.71 2.04 -1.59
CA GLU A 170 13.39 1.78 -2.86
C GLU A 170 14.44 2.87 -3.15
N ASP A 171 14.19 4.09 -2.68
CA ASP A 171 15.04 5.26 -2.91
C ASP A 171 15.91 5.54 -1.69
N THR A 172 17.13 5.99 -1.92
CA THR A 172 18.05 6.43 -0.86
C THR A 172 17.64 7.78 -0.26
N ALA A 173 16.96 8.63 -1.04
CA ALA A 173 16.44 9.94 -0.62
C ALA A 173 15.07 10.21 -1.23
N PRO A 174 14.21 11.01 -0.56
CA PRO A 174 12.94 11.46 -1.12
C PRO A 174 13.16 12.31 -2.38
N THR A 175 12.23 12.20 -3.33
CA THR A 175 12.22 13.02 -4.54
C THR A 175 11.29 14.21 -4.34
N PRO A 176 11.74 15.46 -4.58
CA PRO A 176 10.86 16.63 -4.53
C PRO A 176 9.73 16.51 -5.55
N VAL A 177 8.53 16.93 -5.17
CA VAL A 177 7.37 17.06 -6.07
C VAL A 177 6.77 18.44 -5.94
N GLN A 178 6.26 18.97 -7.06
CA GLN A 178 5.50 20.22 -7.08
C GLN A 178 4.01 19.89 -7.10
N PHE A 179 3.21 20.76 -6.50
CA PHE A 179 1.76 20.68 -6.54
C PHE A 179 1.20 21.79 -7.42
N ASP A 180 0.16 21.48 -8.17
CA ASP A 180 -0.64 22.50 -8.83
C ASP A 180 -1.36 23.31 -7.74
N SER A 181 -1.07 24.59 -7.67
CA SER A 181 -1.62 25.50 -6.66
C SER A 181 -3.14 25.62 -6.72
N ALA A 182 -3.75 25.32 -7.88
CA ALA A 182 -5.20 25.42 -8.08
C ALA A 182 -5.92 24.12 -7.69
N LEU A 183 -5.26 22.96 -7.84
CA LEU A 183 -5.88 21.65 -7.69
C LEU A 183 -5.37 20.86 -6.48
N GLY A 184 -4.24 21.25 -5.87
CA GLY A 184 -3.62 20.54 -4.76
C GLY A 184 -3.14 19.12 -5.12
N VAL A 185 -2.96 18.83 -6.42
CA VAL A 185 -2.49 17.53 -6.91
C VAL A 185 -1.05 17.66 -7.42
N PRO A 186 -0.24 16.59 -7.31
CA PRO A 186 1.12 16.59 -7.81
C PRO A 186 1.15 16.83 -9.32
N THR A 187 1.97 17.75 -9.79
CA THR A 187 2.26 17.91 -11.21
C THR A 187 3.10 16.71 -11.69
N ARG A 188 2.81 16.22 -12.88
CA ARG A 188 3.54 15.11 -13.50
C ARG A 188 4.93 15.51 -13.95
#